data_396d648152819dc4d27880f1cec8999b
#
_entry.id   396d648152819dc4d27880f1cec8999b
#
_cell.length_a   1.000
_cell.length_b   1.000
_cell.length_c   1.000
_cell.angle_alpha   90.00
_cell.angle_beta   90.00
_cell.angle_gamma   90.00
#
_symmetry.space_group_name_H-M   'P 1'
#
loop_
_entity.id
_entity.type
_entity.pdbx_description
1 polymer ?
#
loop_
_entity_poly.entity_id
_entity_poly.type
_entity_poly.pdbx_seq_one_letter_code
_entity_poly.pdbx_strand_id
1 'polypeptide(L)'
;MEIKMVYENDIFNDKDFHVVIYNKTESATGLHQHDYYEYTIVLTGRYYQKINGRKVLLERGNFVFLPIGSHHESFYDFGATRILNVGIRKSFFEKYFSPLLPSFFVASQAYPLKNEYMAYIESVIASLNFRDSEFNEFIEVVTFNVVNRLRHYRESKVYDDTPQWLKNTIEEMHEIAMFNENALENMVTITGKSQEYLTRATKRYCGKTPMQIINEIRINFAKKQLEITNYSITDIAFESGYSSPSLFVKKFKEATSLTPSEYRKSLQSNFY
;
A
#
# COMPACT_ATOMS: atom_id res chain seq x y z
N MET A 1 -2.64 2.53 -25.40
CA MET A 1 -3.86 1.89 -24.83
C MET A 1 -4.28 2.77 -23.68
N GLU A 2 -5.50 3.26 -23.70
CA GLU A 2 -6.00 4.14 -22.64
C GLU A 2 -6.30 3.31 -21.39
N ILE A 3 -5.83 3.77 -20.21
CA ILE A 3 -6.07 3.08 -18.95
C ILE A 3 -7.44 3.52 -18.44
N LYS A 4 -8.37 2.57 -18.31
CA LYS A 4 -9.70 2.85 -17.78
C LYS A 4 -9.60 3.22 -16.29
N MET A 5 -10.22 4.33 -15.91
CA MET A 5 -10.34 4.72 -14.49
C MET A 5 -11.62 4.13 -13.90
N VAL A 6 -11.53 3.55 -12.71
CA VAL A 6 -12.67 3.06 -11.91
C VAL A 6 -12.69 3.87 -10.63
N TYR A 7 -13.80 4.54 -10.35
CA TYR A 7 -13.92 5.44 -9.20
C TYR A 7 -14.65 4.80 -8.03
N GLU A 8 -14.21 5.13 -6.80
CA GLU A 8 -14.85 4.60 -5.58
C GLU A 8 -16.36 4.93 -5.53
N ASN A 9 -16.75 6.12 -6.00
CA ASN A 9 -18.15 6.55 -6.00
C ASN A 9 -19.04 5.69 -6.88
N ASP A 10 -18.49 4.99 -7.88
CA ASP A 10 -19.26 4.14 -8.80
C ASP A 10 -19.58 2.77 -8.20
N ILE A 11 -18.80 2.34 -7.18
CA ILE A 11 -18.88 0.94 -6.72
C ILE A 11 -19.18 0.75 -5.22
N PHE A 12 -18.90 1.75 -4.36
CA PHE A 12 -18.99 1.55 -2.90
C PHE A 12 -20.36 1.78 -2.27
N ASN A 13 -21.26 2.54 -2.90
CA ASN A 13 -22.64 2.77 -2.41
C ASN A 13 -22.72 3.05 -0.89
N ASP A 14 -21.96 4.03 -0.39
CA ASP A 14 -21.85 4.44 1.02
C ASP A 14 -21.23 3.38 1.97
N LYS A 15 -20.73 2.27 1.43
CA LYS A 15 -19.98 1.26 2.21
C LYS A 15 -18.49 1.56 2.23
N ASP A 16 -17.80 1.05 3.25
CA ASP A 16 -16.34 1.15 3.35
C ASP A 16 -15.62 0.07 2.54
N PHE A 17 -16.32 -1.03 2.23
CA PHE A 17 -15.80 -2.15 1.45
C PHE A 17 -16.68 -2.47 0.25
N HIS A 18 -16.02 -2.78 -0.86
CA HIS A 18 -16.62 -3.44 -2.02
C HIS A 18 -16.03 -4.83 -2.15
N VAL A 19 -16.83 -5.86 -1.95
CA VAL A 19 -16.36 -7.25 -1.89
C VAL A 19 -17.00 -8.08 -2.98
N VAL A 20 -16.17 -8.77 -3.75
CA VAL A 20 -16.63 -9.67 -4.81
C VAL A 20 -15.86 -10.99 -4.75
N ILE A 21 -16.59 -12.09 -4.82
CA ILE A 21 -16.01 -13.41 -5.06
C ILE A 21 -16.25 -13.79 -6.51
N TYR A 22 -15.16 -13.86 -7.27
CA TYR A 22 -15.19 -14.26 -8.65
C TYR A 22 -14.90 -15.77 -8.78
N ASN A 23 -15.73 -16.42 -9.58
CA ASN A 23 -15.43 -17.74 -10.13
C ASN A 23 -15.16 -17.53 -11.63
N LYS A 24 -13.89 -17.56 -12.03
CA LYS A 24 -13.46 -17.32 -13.41
C LYS A 24 -12.91 -18.59 -14.02
N THR A 25 -13.35 -18.90 -15.22
CA THR A 25 -12.83 -20.02 -16.03
C THR A 25 -12.03 -19.53 -17.22
N GLU A 26 -12.47 -18.43 -17.80
CA GLU A 26 -11.87 -17.79 -18.97
C GLU A 26 -12.25 -16.32 -18.94
N SER A 27 -11.35 -15.44 -19.01
CA SER A 27 -11.46 -14.02 -19.40
C SER A 27 -10.37 -13.17 -18.74
N ALA A 28 -9.92 -12.15 -19.44
CA ALA A 28 -9.10 -11.10 -18.87
C ALA A 28 -9.99 -9.96 -18.33
N THR A 29 -9.59 -9.34 -17.23
CA THR A 29 -10.06 -7.99 -16.92
C THR A 29 -9.15 -7.01 -17.67
N GLY A 30 -9.73 -6.09 -18.43
CA GLY A 30 -8.94 -5.09 -19.16
C GLY A 30 -8.09 -4.22 -18.26
N LEU A 31 -7.07 -3.58 -18.85
CA LEU A 31 -6.17 -2.69 -18.13
C LEU A 31 -6.94 -1.51 -17.53
N HIS A 32 -6.88 -1.37 -16.22
CA HIS A 32 -7.54 -0.30 -15.47
C HIS A 32 -6.74 0.12 -14.24
N GLN A 33 -7.14 1.21 -13.63
CA GLN A 33 -6.67 1.71 -12.33
C GLN A 33 -7.85 2.26 -11.55
N HIS A 34 -7.67 2.47 -10.24
CA HIS A 34 -8.72 2.95 -9.35
C HIS A 34 -8.18 3.96 -8.33
N ASP A 35 -9.09 4.75 -7.74
CA ASP A 35 -8.82 5.78 -6.73
C ASP A 35 -9.06 5.29 -5.29
N TYR A 36 -9.21 3.98 -5.11
CA TYR A 36 -9.36 3.27 -3.84
C TYR A 36 -8.27 2.21 -3.66
N TYR A 37 -8.15 1.64 -2.47
CA TYR A 37 -7.24 0.53 -2.20
C TYR A 37 -7.90 -0.80 -2.56
N GLU A 38 -7.11 -1.75 -3.04
CA GLU A 38 -7.62 -3.06 -3.40
C GLU A 38 -6.65 -4.16 -2.98
N TYR A 39 -7.19 -5.31 -2.59
CA TYR A 39 -6.43 -6.55 -2.55
C TYR A 39 -7.23 -7.71 -3.13
N THR A 40 -6.50 -8.68 -3.67
CA THR A 40 -7.09 -9.92 -4.19
C THR A 40 -6.41 -11.12 -3.56
N ILE A 41 -7.20 -12.05 -3.01
CA ILE A 41 -6.74 -13.32 -2.44
C ILE A 41 -7.19 -14.45 -3.36
N VAL A 42 -6.29 -15.37 -3.73
CA VAL A 42 -6.63 -16.57 -4.48
C VAL A 42 -7.11 -17.67 -3.53
N LEU A 43 -8.39 -18.00 -3.64
CA LEU A 43 -9.03 -19.05 -2.85
C LEU A 43 -8.75 -20.43 -3.45
N THR A 44 -8.89 -20.57 -4.78
CA THR A 44 -8.57 -21.82 -5.51
C THR A 44 -8.02 -21.50 -6.90
N GLY A 45 -7.25 -22.41 -7.46
CA GLY A 45 -6.66 -22.22 -8.79
C GLY A 45 -5.46 -21.27 -8.80
N ARG A 46 -5.21 -20.69 -9.96
CA ARG A 46 -4.12 -19.73 -10.18
C ARG A 46 -4.42 -18.85 -11.39
N TYR A 47 -3.84 -17.65 -11.42
CA TYR A 47 -3.94 -16.74 -12.56
C TYR A 47 -2.75 -15.77 -12.62
N TYR A 48 -2.55 -15.12 -13.74
CA TYR A 48 -1.62 -14.00 -13.84
C TYR A 48 -2.31 -12.68 -13.67
N GLN A 49 -1.64 -11.78 -12.95
CA GLN A 49 -2.00 -10.37 -12.93
C GLN A 49 -0.78 -9.55 -13.38
N LYS A 50 -1.00 -8.61 -14.30
CA LYS A 50 0.04 -7.67 -14.70
C LYS A 50 -0.21 -6.36 -13.96
N ILE A 51 0.73 -5.96 -13.10
CA ILE A 51 0.62 -4.82 -12.21
C ILE A 51 1.77 -3.88 -12.52
N ASN A 52 1.45 -2.63 -12.89
CA ASN A 52 2.46 -1.62 -13.26
C ASN A 52 3.45 -2.16 -14.33
N GLY A 53 2.94 -2.94 -15.29
CA GLY A 53 3.72 -3.55 -16.36
C GLY A 53 4.42 -4.88 -16.01
N ARG A 54 4.44 -5.30 -14.73
CA ARG A 54 5.07 -6.55 -14.28
C ARG A 54 4.04 -7.68 -14.18
N LYS A 55 4.32 -8.83 -14.80
CA LYS A 55 3.48 -10.03 -14.73
C LYS A 55 3.78 -10.80 -13.43
N VAL A 56 2.76 -11.07 -12.63
CA VAL A 56 2.82 -11.77 -11.34
C VAL A 56 1.93 -13.00 -11.42
N LEU A 57 2.46 -14.17 -11.10
CA LEU A 57 1.68 -15.38 -10.91
C LEU A 57 1.10 -15.39 -9.50
N LEU A 58 -0.19 -15.61 -9.39
CA LEU A 58 -0.93 -15.72 -8.15
C LEU A 58 -1.54 -17.13 -8.08
N GLU A 59 -1.27 -17.85 -7.00
CA GLU A 59 -1.74 -19.20 -6.74
C GLU A 59 -2.52 -19.24 -5.41
N ARG A 60 -3.25 -20.32 -5.15
CA ARG A 60 -4.01 -20.49 -3.90
C ARG A 60 -3.18 -20.10 -2.67
N GLY A 61 -3.73 -19.27 -1.83
CA GLY A 61 -3.07 -18.75 -0.63
C GLY A 61 -2.19 -17.52 -0.88
N ASN A 62 -2.03 -17.08 -2.14
CA ASN A 62 -1.39 -15.81 -2.41
C ASN A 62 -2.41 -14.66 -2.38
N PHE A 63 -1.93 -13.49 -2.01
CA PHE A 63 -2.64 -12.24 -2.25
C PHE A 63 -1.72 -11.21 -2.91
N VAL A 64 -2.33 -10.23 -3.53
CA VAL A 64 -1.70 -9.01 -4.02
C VAL A 64 -2.42 -7.82 -3.41
N PHE A 65 -1.67 -6.78 -3.07
CA PHE A 65 -2.21 -5.52 -2.58
C PHE A 65 -1.90 -4.40 -3.58
N LEU A 66 -2.92 -3.66 -3.97
CA LEU A 66 -2.89 -2.63 -4.99
C LEU A 66 -3.18 -1.27 -4.35
N PRO A 67 -2.15 -0.45 -4.09
CA PRO A 67 -2.36 0.93 -3.66
C PRO A 67 -2.96 1.77 -4.79
N ILE A 68 -3.57 2.89 -4.40
CA ILE A 68 -4.13 3.88 -5.31
C ILE A 68 -3.12 4.25 -6.40
N GLY A 69 -3.59 4.32 -7.64
CA GLY A 69 -2.75 4.63 -8.81
C GLY A 69 -2.01 3.43 -9.40
N SER A 70 -2.17 2.22 -8.84
CA SER A 70 -1.69 1.00 -9.48
C SER A 70 -2.57 0.66 -10.68
N HIS A 71 -1.98 0.53 -11.85
CA HIS A 71 -2.69 0.03 -13.02
C HIS A 71 -2.45 -1.46 -13.19
N HIS A 72 -3.52 -2.21 -13.47
CA HIS A 72 -3.44 -3.67 -13.55
C HIS A 72 -4.45 -4.28 -14.51
N GLU A 73 -4.15 -5.52 -14.92
CA GLU A 73 -5.00 -6.38 -15.75
C GLU A 73 -4.82 -7.85 -15.33
N SER A 74 -5.87 -8.67 -15.41
CA SER A 74 -5.86 -10.07 -14.95
C SER A 74 -6.08 -11.03 -16.10
N PHE A 75 -5.37 -12.19 -16.09
CA PHE A 75 -5.40 -13.22 -17.11
C PHE A 75 -5.65 -14.60 -16.48
N TYR A 76 -6.77 -15.23 -16.82
CA TYR A 76 -7.22 -16.50 -16.22
C TYR A 76 -6.98 -17.69 -17.17
N ASP A 77 -5.73 -17.89 -17.56
CA ASP A 77 -5.33 -18.84 -18.58
C ASP A 77 -5.25 -20.31 -18.08
N PHE A 78 -5.47 -20.55 -16.78
CA PHE A 78 -5.21 -21.85 -16.15
C PHE A 78 -6.48 -22.62 -15.75
N GLY A 79 -7.65 -22.23 -16.25
CA GLY A 79 -8.92 -22.84 -15.88
C GLY A 79 -9.57 -22.21 -14.64
N ALA A 80 -10.43 -22.97 -13.97
CA ALA A 80 -11.26 -22.48 -12.88
C ALA A 80 -10.44 -21.87 -11.73
N THR A 81 -10.61 -20.57 -11.53
CA THR A 81 -9.96 -19.81 -10.46
C THR A 81 -11.02 -19.07 -9.64
N ARG A 82 -10.97 -19.26 -8.32
CA ARG A 82 -11.83 -18.53 -7.38
C ARG A 82 -10.99 -17.54 -6.61
N ILE A 83 -11.42 -16.28 -6.60
CA ILE A 83 -10.74 -15.19 -5.92
C ILE A 83 -11.70 -14.42 -5.02
N LEU A 84 -11.19 -13.92 -3.90
CA LEU A 84 -11.81 -12.88 -3.09
C LEU A 84 -11.14 -11.56 -3.44
N ASN A 85 -11.90 -10.65 -4.04
CA ASN A 85 -11.46 -9.30 -4.35
C ASN A 85 -12.13 -8.33 -3.39
N VAL A 86 -11.35 -7.45 -2.78
CA VAL A 86 -11.81 -6.47 -1.80
C VAL A 86 -11.28 -5.10 -2.16
N GLY A 87 -12.17 -4.23 -2.60
CA GLY A 87 -11.94 -2.79 -2.66
C GLY A 87 -12.18 -2.15 -1.28
N ILE A 88 -11.38 -1.17 -0.92
CA ILE A 88 -11.46 -0.46 0.36
C ILE A 88 -11.50 1.04 0.08
N ARG A 89 -12.53 1.71 0.57
CA ARG A 89 -12.70 3.16 0.44
C ARG A 89 -11.44 3.88 0.94
N LYS A 90 -10.96 4.86 0.18
CA LYS A 90 -9.74 5.60 0.48
C LYS A 90 -9.74 6.16 1.91
N SER A 91 -10.80 6.89 2.28
CA SER A 91 -10.90 7.54 3.58
C SER A 91 -10.85 6.54 4.74
N PHE A 92 -11.52 5.39 4.59
CA PHE A 92 -11.53 4.33 5.59
C PHE A 92 -10.15 3.67 5.72
N PHE A 93 -9.52 3.30 4.61
CA PHE A 93 -8.20 2.69 4.63
C PHE A 93 -7.13 3.62 5.21
N GLU A 94 -7.13 4.89 4.81
CA GLU A 94 -6.17 5.88 5.30
C GLU A 94 -6.31 6.12 6.81
N LYS A 95 -7.53 6.05 7.33
CA LYS A 95 -7.81 6.22 8.76
C LYS A 95 -7.35 5.03 9.60
N TYR A 96 -7.65 3.80 9.18
CA TYR A 96 -7.52 2.62 10.06
C TYR A 96 -6.33 1.71 9.71
N PHE A 97 -5.91 1.66 8.47
CA PHE A 97 -4.93 0.68 7.99
C PHE A 97 -3.63 1.30 7.49
N SER A 98 -3.66 2.47 6.89
CA SER A 98 -2.47 3.14 6.37
C SER A 98 -1.37 3.33 7.42
N PRO A 99 -1.66 3.68 8.68
CA PRO A 99 -0.64 3.77 9.72
C PRO A 99 0.07 2.45 10.05
N LEU A 100 -0.55 1.33 9.69
CA LEU A 100 -0.01 -0.02 9.91
C LEU A 100 0.84 -0.51 8.74
N LEU A 101 0.75 0.13 7.57
CA LEU A 101 1.53 -0.27 6.41
C LEU A 101 3.03 -0.04 6.66
N PRO A 102 3.88 -0.94 6.14
CA PRO A 102 5.30 -0.66 6.11
C PRO A 102 5.58 0.53 5.21
N SER A 103 6.64 1.27 5.53
CA SER A 103 7.10 2.40 4.71
C SER A 103 7.45 1.99 3.28
N PHE A 104 7.69 0.71 3.10
CA PHE A 104 8.00 0.12 1.80
C PHE A 104 7.35 -1.26 1.68
N PHE A 105 6.60 -1.48 0.59
CA PHE A 105 6.18 -2.78 0.11
C PHE A 105 6.11 -2.77 -1.42
N VAL A 106 6.22 -3.93 -2.04
CA VAL A 106 6.19 -4.06 -3.51
C VAL A 106 4.77 -4.39 -3.95
N ALA A 107 4.07 -3.43 -4.56
CA ALA A 107 2.71 -3.64 -5.06
C ALA A 107 2.61 -4.74 -6.13
N SER A 108 3.66 -4.91 -6.93
CA SER A 108 3.69 -5.88 -8.05
C SER A 108 4.32 -7.21 -7.68
N GLN A 109 3.94 -7.77 -6.52
CA GLN A 109 4.35 -9.12 -6.12
C GLN A 109 3.22 -9.86 -5.39
N ALA A 110 3.30 -11.18 -5.42
CA ALA A 110 2.44 -12.07 -4.65
C ALA A 110 2.97 -12.22 -3.22
N TYR A 111 2.07 -12.14 -2.26
CA TYR A 111 2.37 -12.36 -0.84
C TYR A 111 1.63 -13.61 -0.36
N PRO A 112 2.30 -14.56 0.31
CA PRO A 112 1.64 -15.75 0.83
C PRO A 112 0.89 -15.44 2.14
N LEU A 113 -0.34 -15.92 2.25
CA LEU A 113 -1.05 -16.05 3.51
C LEU A 113 -0.69 -17.37 4.19
N LYS A 114 -0.78 -17.41 5.51
CA LYS A 114 -0.64 -18.67 6.25
C LYS A 114 -1.84 -19.60 6.00
N ASN A 115 -1.61 -20.91 6.00
CA ASN A 115 -2.66 -21.90 5.76
C ASN A 115 -3.83 -21.80 6.76
N GLU A 116 -3.54 -21.45 8.00
CA GLU A 116 -4.55 -21.26 9.05
C GLU A 116 -5.51 -20.11 8.71
N TYR A 117 -4.98 -19.01 8.16
CA TYR A 117 -5.81 -17.88 7.69
C TYR A 117 -6.62 -18.26 6.46
N MET A 118 -6.06 -19.03 5.54
CA MET A 118 -6.80 -19.51 4.38
C MET A 118 -7.96 -20.41 4.78
N ALA A 119 -7.75 -21.36 5.69
CA ALA A 119 -8.80 -22.23 6.22
C ALA A 119 -9.90 -21.41 6.92
N TYR A 120 -9.54 -20.38 7.69
CA TYR A 120 -10.49 -19.48 8.31
C TYR A 120 -11.31 -18.72 7.27
N ILE A 121 -10.67 -18.08 6.28
CA ILE A 121 -11.35 -17.34 5.22
C ILE A 121 -12.34 -18.24 4.46
N GLU A 122 -11.91 -19.43 4.06
CA GLU A 122 -12.74 -20.40 3.33
C GLU A 122 -13.93 -20.88 4.18
N SER A 123 -13.73 -21.12 5.47
CA SER A 123 -14.78 -21.54 6.41
C SER A 123 -15.84 -20.44 6.57
N VAL A 124 -15.42 -19.20 6.76
CA VAL A 124 -16.35 -18.08 6.93
C VAL A 124 -17.12 -17.82 5.64
N ILE A 125 -16.45 -17.79 4.49
CA ILE A 125 -17.12 -17.59 3.17
C ILE A 125 -18.15 -18.70 2.91
N ALA A 126 -17.93 -19.93 3.39
CA ALA A 126 -18.87 -21.02 3.24
C ALA A 126 -20.11 -20.93 4.16
N SER A 127 -19.98 -20.23 5.30
CA SER A 127 -21.01 -20.14 6.34
C SER A 127 -21.82 -18.85 6.35
N LEU A 128 -21.28 -17.76 5.81
CA LEU A 128 -21.91 -16.44 5.86
C LEU A 128 -22.79 -16.13 4.64
N ASN A 129 -23.89 -15.45 4.91
CA ASN A 129 -24.65 -14.75 3.87
C ASN A 129 -24.01 -13.39 3.62
N PHE A 130 -23.70 -13.05 2.36
CA PHE A 130 -23.09 -11.77 1.97
C PHE A 130 -23.87 -10.50 2.34
N ARG A 131 -25.02 -10.63 2.96
CA ARG A 131 -25.87 -9.52 3.39
C ARG A 131 -25.78 -9.20 4.89
N ASP A 132 -25.05 -10.00 5.65
CA ASP A 132 -24.99 -9.85 7.10
C ASP A 132 -23.93 -8.83 7.55
N SER A 133 -24.21 -8.09 8.61
CA SER A 133 -23.25 -7.16 9.24
C SER A 133 -21.95 -7.86 9.66
N GLU A 134 -22.05 -9.13 10.08
CA GLU A 134 -20.93 -10.00 10.41
C GLU A 134 -19.94 -10.18 9.27
N PHE A 135 -20.40 -10.06 8.02
CA PHE A 135 -19.52 -10.13 6.86
C PHE A 135 -18.57 -8.91 6.75
N ASN A 136 -19.04 -7.72 7.11
CA ASN A 136 -18.17 -6.54 7.14
C ASN A 136 -17.09 -6.67 8.20
N GLU A 137 -17.43 -7.13 9.41
CA GLU A 137 -16.46 -7.40 10.48
C GLU A 137 -15.43 -8.45 10.04
N PHE A 138 -15.88 -9.50 9.36
CA PHE A 138 -14.98 -10.49 8.78
C PHE A 138 -14.00 -9.87 7.78
N ILE A 139 -14.47 -9.01 6.88
CA ILE A 139 -13.61 -8.34 5.89
C ILE A 139 -12.62 -7.39 6.56
N GLU A 140 -12.99 -6.70 7.63
CA GLU A 140 -12.06 -5.90 8.44
C GLU A 140 -10.94 -6.76 9.04
N VAL A 141 -11.28 -7.92 9.60
CA VAL A 141 -10.30 -8.89 10.14
C VAL A 141 -9.38 -9.41 9.04
N VAL A 142 -9.92 -9.76 7.87
CA VAL A 142 -9.12 -10.21 6.72
C VAL A 142 -8.19 -9.08 6.26
N THR A 143 -8.69 -7.85 6.15
CA THR A 143 -7.91 -6.67 5.77
C THR A 143 -6.76 -6.40 6.75
N PHE A 144 -7.05 -6.49 8.05
CA PHE A 144 -6.02 -6.37 9.08
C PHE A 144 -4.91 -7.43 8.90
N ASN A 145 -5.29 -8.68 8.64
CA ASN A 145 -4.31 -9.76 8.41
C ASN A 145 -3.49 -9.52 7.14
N VAL A 146 -4.10 -9.04 6.05
CA VAL A 146 -3.40 -8.65 4.81
C VAL A 146 -2.37 -7.56 5.10
N VAL A 147 -2.77 -6.46 5.75
CA VAL A 147 -1.90 -5.34 6.09
C VAL A 147 -0.79 -5.77 7.05
N ASN A 148 -1.13 -6.56 8.08
CA ASN A 148 -0.15 -7.09 9.02
C ASN A 148 0.85 -8.03 8.34
N ARG A 149 0.39 -8.80 7.36
CA ARG A 149 1.30 -9.63 6.54
C ARG A 149 2.25 -8.79 5.71
N LEU A 150 1.80 -7.71 5.09
CA LEU A 150 2.65 -6.74 4.38
C LEU A 150 3.71 -6.15 5.33
N ARG A 151 3.29 -5.76 6.55
CA ARG A 151 4.18 -5.19 7.57
C ARG A 151 5.28 -6.14 8.01
N HIS A 152 4.97 -7.42 8.16
CA HIS A 152 5.90 -8.44 8.69
C HIS A 152 6.46 -9.36 7.60
N TYR A 153 6.20 -9.08 6.34
CA TYR A 153 6.77 -9.82 5.23
C TYR A 153 8.25 -9.46 5.06
N ARG A 154 9.04 -9.87 6.02
CA ARG A 154 10.49 -9.92 5.92
C ARG A 154 10.85 -11.32 5.45
N GLU A 155 11.36 -11.42 4.21
CA GLU A 155 12.11 -12.57 3.72
C GLU A 155 11.41 -13.93 3.67
N SER A 156 10.68 -14.18 2.63
CA SER A 156 10.80 -15.47 1.96
C SER A 156 11.31 -15.21 0.53
N LYS A 157 12.31 -15.98 0.14
CA LYS A 157 13.10 -15.87 -1.10
C LYS A 157 12.28 -16.09 -2.38
N VAL A 158 11.27 -15.29 -2.65
CA VAL A 158 10.50 -15.44 -3.89
C VAL A 158 10.35 -14.08 -4.56
N TYR A 159 11.22 -13.85 -5.55
CA TYR A 159 11.12 -12.85 -6.62
C TYR A 159 10.99 -11.37 -6.24
N ASP A 160 11.74 -10.95 -5.26
CA ASP A 160 12.07 -9.55 -5.13
C ASP A 160 13.41 -9.29 -5.83
N ASP A 161 13.36 -8.89 -7.09
CA ASP A 161 14.54 -8.44 -7.85
C ASP A 161 15.16 -7.15 -7.27
N THR A 162 14.57 -6.59 -6.22
CA THR A 162 15.13 -5.41 -5.56
C THR A 162 16.45 -5.79 -4.89
N PRO A 163 17.56 -5.23 -5.32
CA PRO A 163 18.86 -5.56 -4.75
C PRO A 163 18.89 -5.30 -3.23
N GLN A 164 19.52 -6.19 -2.48
CA GLN A 164 19.58 -6.09 -1.02
C GLN A 164 20.17 -4.74 -0.56
N TRP A 165 21.17 -4.22 -1.28
CA TRP A 165 21.73 -2.90 -0.98
C TRP A 165 20.68 -1.78 -1.03
N LEU A 166 19.69 -1.85 -1.96
CA LEU A 166 18.65 -0.84 -2.06
C LEU A 166 17.63 -0.96 -0.93
N LYS A 167 17.31 -2.19 -0.52
CA LYS A 167 16.46 -2.43 0.65
C LYS A 167 17.10 -1.87 1.91
N ASN A 168 18.35 -2.24 2.17
CA ASN A 168 19.11 -1.76 3.33
C ASN A 168 19.19 -0.24 3.34
N THR A 169 19.46 0.37 2.18
CA THR A 169 19.49 1.83 2.05
C THR A 169 18.16 2.47 2.44
N ILE A 170 17.03 1.96 1.94
CA ILE A 170 15.72 2.51 2.27
C ILE A 170 15.43 2.31 3.76
N GLU A 171 15.83 1.19 4.34
CA GLU A 171 15.67 0.92 5.77
C GLU A 171 16.50 1.90 6.64
N GLU A 172 17.76 2.12 6.30
CA GLU A 172 18.63 3.10 6.97
C GLU A 172 18.09 4.53 6.85
N MET A 173 17.47 4.88 5.72
CA MET A 173 16.86 6.20 5.53
C MET A 173 15.67 6.50 6.46
N HIS A 174 15.16 5.52 7.23
CA HIS A 174 14.14 5.76 8.26
C HIS A 174 14.72 6.29 9.58
N GLU A 175 16.04 6.25 9.76
CA GLU A 175 16.68 6.91 10.88
C GLU A 175 16.60 8.44 10.73
N ILE A 176 16.21 9.14 11.80
CA ILE A 176 16.00 10.61 11.77
C ILE A 176 17.24 11.33 11.21
N ALA A 177 18.43 10.91 11.60
CA ALA A 177 19.67 11.49 11.13
C ALA A 177 19.86 11.37 9.60
N MET A 178 19.21 10.38 8.95
CA MET A 178 19.40 10.12 7.52
C MET A 178 18.43 10.88 6.63
N PHE A 179 17.17 11.06 7.04
CA PHE A 179 16.18 11.75 6.21
C PHE A 179 16.06 13.25 6.49
N ASN A 180 16.71 13.74 7.53
CA ASN A 180 16.68 15.13 7.92
C ASN A 180 17.41 16.01 6.89
N GLU A 181 18.59 16.55 7.22
CA GLU A 181 19.38 17.35 6.30
C GLU A 181 20.14 16.49 5.29
N ASN A 182 20.32 17.00 4.08
CA ASN A 182 21.11 16.34 3.03
C ASN A 182 20.66 14.90 2.70
N ALA A 183 19.38 14.59 2.92
CA ALA A 183 18.86 13.23 2.82
C ALA A 183 19.18 12.52 1.49
N LEU A 184 19.23 13.25 0.36
CA LEU A 184 19.62 12.65 -0.92
C LEU A 184 21.11 12.30 -0.94
N GLU A 185 21.96 13.15 -0.40
CA GLU A 185 23.41 12.90 -0.29
C GLU A 185 23.68 11.74 0.69
N ASN A 186 22.96 11.69 1.80
CA ASN A 186 23.01 10.57 2.73
C ASN A 186 22.65 9.26 2.04
N MET A 187 21.55 9.25 1.28
CA MET A 187 21.11 8.08 0.52
C MET A 187 22.14 7.64 -0.53
N VAL A 188 22.79 8.56 -1.20
CA VAL A 188 23.89 8.29 -2.14
C VAL A 188 25.09 7.72 -1.40
N THR A 189 25.48 8.31 -0.27
CA THR A 189 26.62 7.88 0.55
C THR A 189 26.45 6.46 1.07
N ILE A 190 25.28 6.13 1.64
CA ILE A 190 24.94 4.78 2.12
C ILE A 190 25.12 3.75 1.01
N THR A 191 24.68 4.06 -0.21
CA THR A 191 24.75 3.10 -1.32
C THR A 191 26.16 2.91 -1.88
N GLY A 192 27.05 3.90 -1.73
CA GLY A 192 28.34 3.95 -2.42
C GLY A 192 28.20 4.00 -3.95
N LYS A 193 27.04 4.40 -4.49
CA LYS A 193 26.73 4.43 -5.90
C LYS A 193 26.46 5.86 -6.39
N SER A 194 26.57 6.10 -7.69
CA SER A 194 26.24 7.42 -8.22
C SER A 194 24.73 7.72 -8.06
N GLN A 195 24.41 9.01 -7.93
CA GLN A 195 23.01 9.48 -7.85
C GLN A 195 22.18 9.03 -9.06
N GLU A 196 22.78 9.00 -10.25
CA GLU A 196 22.09 8.54 -11.46
C GLU A 196 21.74 7.05 -11.39
N TYR A 197 22.69 6.23 -10.92
CA TYR A 197 22.45 4.80 -10.73
C TYR A 197 21.38 4.56 -9.69
N LEU A 198 21.44 5.26 -8.54
CA LEU A 198 20.41 5.21 -7.49
C LEU A 198 19.04 5.60 -8.06
N THR A 199 18.95 6.68 -8.84
CA THR A 199 17.69 7.13 -9.45
C THR A 199 17.11 6.10 -10.41
N ARG A 200 17.93 5.46 -11.23
CA ARG A 200 17.47 4.38 -12.13
C ARG A 200 17.00 3.17 -11.33
N ALA A 201 17.73 2.78 -10.28
CA ALA A 201 17.39 1.65 -9.44
C ALA A 201 16.08 1.88 -8.68
N THR A 202 15.91 3.04 -8.03
CA THR A 202 14.68 3.36 -7.29
C THR A 202 13.46 3.43 -8.23
N LYS A 203 13.59 4.02 -9.42
CA LYS A 203 12.52 4.01 -10.43
C LYS A 203 12.19 2.59 -10.90
N ARG A 204 13.22 1.76 -11.16
CA ARG A 204 13.03 0.39 -11.64
C ARG A 204 12.37 -0.50 -10.60
N TYR A 205 12.85 -0.47 -9.36
CA TYR A 205 12.46 -1.41 -8.31
C TYR A 205 11.35 -0.88 -7.40
N CYS A 206 11.28 0.44 -7.18
CA CYS A 206 10.31 1.07 -6.29
C CYS A 206 9.24 1.90 -7.03
N GLY A 207 9.39 2.11 -8.35
CA GLY A 207 8.48 2.97 -9.13
C GLY A 207 8.61 4.47 -8.80
N LYS A 208 9.57 4.87 -7.96
CA LYS A 208 9.70 6.20 -7.37
C LYS A 208 11.12 6.73 -7.52
N THR A 209 11.25 8.06 -7.54
CA THR A 209 12.58 8.69 -7.42
C THR A 209 13.07 8.64 -5.98
N PRO A 210 14.40 8.78 -5.73
CA PRO A 210 14.94 8.88 -4.37
C PRO A 210 14.24 9.97 -3.54
N MET A 211 14.02 11.15 -4.11
CA MET A 211 13.33 12.25 -3.42
C MET A 211 11.86 11.97 -3.09
N GLN A 212 11.16 11.17 -3.92
CA GLN A 212 9.80 10.74 -3.59
C GLN A 212 9.82 9.78 -2.40
N ILE A 213 10.78 8.84 -2.34
CA ILE A 213 10.96 7.94 -1.20
C ILE A 213 11.27 8.74 0.08
N ILE A 214 12.23 9.65 0.00
CA ILE A 214 12.60 10.53 1.13
C ILE A 214 11.39 11.34 1.62
N ASN A 215 10.64 11.95 0.71
CA ASN A 215 9.45 12.73 1.09
C ASN A 215 8.38 11.86 1.76
N GLU A 216 8.17 10.63 1.34
CA GLU A 216 7.25 9.70 2.01
C GLU A 216 7.70 9.38 3.43
N ILE A 217 9.00 9.12 3.64
CA ILE A 217 9.56 8.88 4.96
C ILE A 217 9.32 10.11 5.86
N ARG A 218 9.61 11.31 5.38
CA ARG A 218 9.41 12.57 6.10
C ARG A 218 7.94 12.81 6.47
N ILE A 219 7.03 12.57 5.52
CA ILE A 219 5.59 12.71 5.77
C ILE A 219 5.08 11.70 6.78
N ASN A 220 5.54 10.45 6.72
CA ASN A 220 5.15 9.43 7.69
C ASN A 220 5.68 9.74 9.09
N PHE A 221 6.90 10.25 9.20
CA PHE A 221 7.44 10.75 10.46
C PHE A 221 6.59 11.91 10.99
N ALA A 222 6.28 12.91 10.14
CA ALA A 222 5.46 14.06 10.52
C ALA A 222 4.05 13.66 10.98
N LYS A 223 3.40 12.72 10.30
CA LYS A 223 2.10 12.17 10.73
C LYS A 223 2.20 11.65 12.16
N LYS A 224 3.20 10.82 12.43
CA LYS A 224 3.42 10.26 13.78
C LYS A 224 3.65 11.35 14.82
N GLN A 225 4.43 12.39 14.52
CA GLN A 225 4.64 13.51 15.43
C GLN A 225 3.34 14.30 15.69
N LEU A 226 2.53 14.51 14.65
CA LEU A 226 1.22 15.15 14.79
C LEU A 226 0.24 14.37 15.67
N GLU A 227 0.35 13.04 15.68
CA GLU A 227 -0.50 12.13 16.47
C GLU A 227 -0.09 12.08 17.94
N ILE A 228 1.23 12.00 18.23
CA ILE A 228 1.72 11.67 19.57
C ILE A 228 2.29 12.85 20.34
N THR A 229 2.45 14.03 19.70
CA THR A 229 3.04 15.22 20.34
C THR A 229 2.18 16.45 20.19
N ASN A 230 2.44 17.43 21.07
CA ASN A 230 1.88 18.79 20.96
C ASN A 230 2.87 19.78 20.34
N TYR A 231 3.91 19.34 19.66
CA TYR A 231 4.89 20.20 19.01
C TYR A 231 4.22 21.12 18.00
N SER A 232 4.76 22.31 17.82
CA SER A 232 4.25 23.24 16.81
C SER A 232 4.40 22.64 15.40
N ILE A 233 3.56 23.06 14.46
CA ILE A 233 3.68 22.67 13.06
C ILE A 233 5.04 23.05 12.49
N THR A 234 5.60 24.15 12.98
CA THR A 234 6.93 24.64 12.61
C THR A 234 8.05 23.70 13.07
N ASP A 235 7.98 23.27 14.32
CA ASP A 235 8.98 22.33 14.87
C ASP A 235 8.92 20.99 14.15
N ILE A 236 7.70 20.45 13.94
CA ILE A 236 7.52 19.21 13.18
C ILE A 236 8.06 19.34 11.75
N ALA A 237 7.90 20.52 11.11
CA ALA A 237 8.44 20.73 9.77
C ALA A 237 9.96 20.57 9.74
N PHE A 238 10.66 21.21 10.68
CA PHE A 238 12.13 21.12 10.76
C PHE A 238 12.60 19.75 11.18
N GLU A 239 12.00 19.15 12.20
CA GLU A 239 12.32 17.77 12.62
C GLU A 239 12.10 16.74 11.52
N SER A 240 11.11 16.98 10.64
CA SER A 240 10.86 16.15 9.47
C SER A 240 11.81 16.44 8.29
N GLY A 241 12.82 17.32 8.47
CA GLY A 241 13.86 17.60 7.49
C GLY A 241 13.42 18.55 6.35
N TYR A 242 12.40 19.37 6.56
CA TYR A 242 12.03 20.41 5.60
C TYR A 242 12.74 21.71 5.91
N SER A 243 13.23 22.38 4.87
CA SER A 243 13.94 23.66 4.98
C SER A 243 13.04 24.83 5.36
N SER A 244 11.72 24.67 5.24
CA SER A 244 10.74 25.67 5.66
C SER A 244 9.37 25.06 5.97
N PRO A 245 8.63 25.67 6.92
CA PRO A 245 7.24 25.26 7.22
C PRO A 245 6.32 25.35 6.01
N SER A 246 6.50 26.33 5.14
CA SER A 246 5.68 26.48 3.93
C SER A 246 5.84 25.31 2.96
N LEU A 247 7.09 24.87 2.75
CA LEU A 247 7.38 23.70 1.92
C LEU A 247 6.80 22.44 2.54
N PHE A 248 6.93 22.27 3.86
CA PHE A 248 6.32 21.19 4.61
C PHE A 248 4.81 21.13 4.43
N VAL A 249 4.10 22.23 4.70
CA VAL A 249 2.63 22.30 4.57
C VAL A 249 2.19 21.92 3.16
N LYS A 250 2.89 22.43 2.13
CA LYS A 250 2.61 22.10 0.73
C LYS A 250 2.77 20.60 0.49
N LYS A 251 3.92 20.01 0.88
CA LYS A 251 4.22 18.58 0.67
C LYS A 251 3.31 17.66 1.47
N PHE A 252 2.98 18.06 2.69
CA PHE A 252 2.05 17.31 3.53
C PHE A 252 0.65 17.30 2.92
N LYS A 253 0.15 18.43 2.44
CA LYS A 253 -1.15 18.52 1.77
C LYS A 253 -1.18 17.77 0.44
N GLU A 254 -0.11 17.81 -0.35
CA GLU A 254 0.02 17.00 -1.57
C GLU A 254 -0.10 15.50 -1.26
N ALA A 255 0.46 15.03 -0.13
CA ALA A 255 0.48 13.62 0.26
C ALA A 255 -0.78 13.15 0.99
N THR A 256 -1.47 14.03 1.73
CA THR A 256 -2.55 13.65 2.66
C THR A 256 -3.90 14.28 2.31
N SER A 257 -3.94 15.20 1.36
CA SER A 257 -5.09 16.06 1.02
C SER A 257 -5.50 17.06 2.13
N LEU A 258 -4.85 16.99 3.31
CA LEU A 258 -5.08 17.90 4.44
C LEU A 258 -3.82 18.69 4.78
N THR A 259 -3.97 19.88 5.30
CA THR A 259 -2.86 20.58 5.95
C THR A 259 -2.48 19.87 7.26
N PRO A 260 -1.23 20.02 7.77
CA PRO A 260 -0.85 19.43 9.05
C PRO A 260 -1.76 19.82 10.22
N SER A 261 -2.26 21.07 10.23
CA SER A 261 -3.19 21.55 11.26
C SER A 261 -4.57 20.90 11.15
N GLU A 262 -5.10 20.75 9.93
CA GLU A 262 -6.35 20.04 9.67
C GLU A 262 -6.23 18.57 10.03
N TYR A 263 -5.09 17.94 9.68
CA TYR A 263 -4.80 16.55 10.02
C TYR A 263 -4.80 16.34 11.55
N ARG A 264 -4.09 17.19 12.32
CA ARG A 264 -4.09 17.14 13.79
C ARG A 264 -5.49 17.30 14.38
N LYS A 265 -6.28 18.27 13.86
CA LYS A 265 -7.67 18.46 14.32
C LYS A 265 -8.56 17.27 14.03
N SER A 266 -8.41 16.62 12.88
CA SER A 266 -9.19 15.43 12.53
C SER A 266 -8.93 14.25 13.46
N LEU A 267 -7.73 14.12 14.01
CA LEU A 267 -7.40 13.11 15.01
C LEU A 267 -8.09 13.39 16.34
N GLN A 268 -8.15 14.66 16.76
CA GLN A 268 -8.77 15.07 18.03
C GLN A 268 -10.30 14.97 18.00
N SER A 269 -10.95 15.21 16.87
CA SER A 269 -12.40 15.12 16.70
C SER A 269 -12.94 13.67 16.72
N ASN A 270 -12.10 12.66 16.68
CA ASN A 270 -12.51 11.25 16.71
C ASN A 270 -12.54 10.65 18.14
N PHE A 271 -12.29 11.46 19.19
CA PHE A 271 -12.33 11.01 20.58
C PHE A 271 -13.57 11.50 21.34
N TYR A 272 -14.59 12.04 20.64
CA TYR A 272 -15.86 12.45 21.26
C TYR A 272 -17.05 11.83 20.54
#